data_529d8c5dedb08fd1d8f0795d7638bb78
#
_entry.id   529d8c5dedb08fd1d8f0795d7638bb78
#
_cell.length_a   1.000
_cell.length_b   1.000
_cell.length_c   1.000
_cell.angle_alpha   90.00
_cell.angle_beta   90.00
_cell.angle_gamma   90.00
#
_symmetry.space_group_name_H-M   'P 1'
#
loop_
_entity.id
_entity.type
_entity.pdbx_description
1 polymer ?
#
loop_
_entity_poly.entity_id
_entity_poly.type
_entity_poly.pdbx_seq_one_letter_code
_entity_poly.pdbx_strand_id
1 'polypeptide(L)'
;MSNLTVIENKISSIQKYLKILERYKNYSREELENNIDIRGAAERYLYLVSQAAIDLAEAVIAYKKFRKPGTLAESFDILKEEKIISEDLVEKMIGMVGFRNVVAHDYEKINYDLV
;
A
#
# COMPACT_ATOMS: atom_id res chain seq x y z
N MET A 1 6.79 -1.02 -22.47
CA MET A 1 5.48 -1.30 -21.84
C MET A 1 4.69 0.00 -21.74
N SER A 2 3.42 0.00 -22.12
CA SER A 2 2.59 1.20 -22.05
C SER A 2 2.23 1.52 -20.58
N ASN A 3 1.95 2.81 -20.30
CA ASN A 3 1.52 3.21 -18.96
C ASN A 3 0.24 2.51 -18.55
N LEU A 4 -0.68 2.29 -19.49
CA LEU A 4 -1.93 1.58 -19.23
C LEU A 4 -1.68 0.13 -18.79
N THR A 5 -0.73 -0.57 -19.45
CA THR A 5 -0.34 -1.92 -19.07
C THR A 5 0.25 -1.95 -17.66
N VAL A 6 1.09 -0.97 -17.33
CA VAL A 6 1.66 -0.85 -15.97
C VAL A 6 0.54 -0.67 -14.94
N ILE A 7 -0.42 0.20 -15.21
CA ILE A 7 -1.56 0.44 -14.32
C ILE A 7 -2.36 -0.84 -14.10
N GLU A 8 -2.68 -1.57 -15.16
CA GLU A 8 -3.42 -2.83 -15.09
C GLU A 8 -2.66 -3.87 -14.26
N ASN A 9 -1.35 -3.99 -14.46
CA ASN A 9 -0.51 -4.92 -13.71
C ASN A 9 -0.47 -4.58 -12.22
N LYS A 10 -0.41 -3.30 -11.88
CA LYS A 10 -0.41 -2.87 -10.47
C LYS A 10 -1.74 -3.13 -9.80
N ILE A 11 -2.85 -2.91 -10.50
CA ILE A 11 -4.18 -3.23 -9.99
C ILE A 11 -4.28 -4.75 -9.70
N SER A 12 -3.83 -5.57 -10.63
CA SER A 12 -3.83 -7.04 -10.46
C SER A 12 -2.98 -7.47 -9.27
N SER A 13 -1.80 -6.86 -9.10
CA SER A 13 -0.92 -7.15 -7.96
C SER A 13 -1.58 -6.79 -6.64
N ILE A 14 -2.23 -5.63 -6.57
CA ILE A 14 -2.93 -5.19 -5.36
C ILE A 14 -4.04 -6.17 -5.01
N GLN A 15 -4.86 -6.55 -5.99
CA GLN A 15 -5.95 -7.50 -5.78
C GLN A 15 -5.43 -8.84 -5.27
N LYS A 16 -4.32 -9.33 -5.84
CA LYS A 16 -3.69 -10.58 -5.44
C LYS A 16 -3.22 -10.52 -3.98
N TYR A 17 -2.52 -9.46 -3.61
CA TYR A 17 -1.98 -9.33 -2.25
C TYR A 17 -3.08 -9.13 -1.22
N LEU A 18 -4.14 -8.37 -1.55
CA LEU A 18 -5.28 -8.19 -0.65
C LEU A 18 -5.98 -9.52 -0.40
N LYS A 19 -6.13 -10.34 -1.44
CA LYS A 19 -6.74 -11.66 -1.30
C LYS A 19 -5.92 -12.57 -0.40
N ILE A 20 -4.59 -12.54 -0.54
CA ILE A 20 -3.69 -13.29 0.33
C ILE A 20 -3.81 -12.80 1.77
N LEU A 21 -3.83 -11.47 1.97
CA LEU A 21 -3.93 -10.87 3.31
C LEU A 21 -5.23 -11.24 4.04
N GLU A 22 -6.31 -11.51 3.32
CA GLU A 22 -7.56 -11.95 3.95
C GLU A 22 -7.39 -13.19 4.80
N ARG A 23 -6.43 -14.06 4.46
CA ARG A 23 -6.13 -15.27 5.24
C ARG A 23 -5.67 -14.93 6.64
N TYR A 24 -5.00 -13.79 6.81
CA TYR A 24 -4.41 -13.39 8.09
C TYR A 24 -5.42 -12.74 9.04
N LYS A 25 -6.62 -12.41 8.56
CA LYS A 25 -7.71 -11.92 9.41
C LYS A 25 -8.20 -12.97 10.41
N ASN A 26 -7.93 -14.25 10.13
CA ASN A 26 -8.32 -15.35 10.99
C ASN A 26 -7.40 -15.53 12.19
N TYR A 27 -6.25 -14.86 12.20
CA TYR A 27 -5.31 -14.91 13.32
C TYR A 27 -5.60 -13.78 14.29
N SER A 28 -5.47 -14.08 15.61
CA SER A 28 -5.57 -13.03 16.62
C SER A 28 -4.31 -12.15 16.60
N ARG A 29 -4.40 -10.99 17.24
CA ARG A 29 -3.25 -10.12 17.43
C ARG A 29 -2.10 -10.86 18.10
N GLU A 30 -2.42 -11.64 19.16
CA GLU A 30 -1.43 -12.41 19.90
C GLU A 30 -0.74 -13.44 19.01
N GLU A 31 -1.50 -14.15 18.18
CA GLU A 31 -0.93 -15.12 17.24
C GLU A 31 0.02 -14.45 16.23
N LEU A 32 -0.36 -13.28 15.72
CA LEU A 32 0.49 -12.52 14.79
C LEU A 32 1.76 -12.03 15.47
N GLU A 33 1.69 -11.58 16.71
CA GLU A 33 2.86 -11.08 17.44
C GLU A 33 3.82 -12.18 17.85
N ASN A 34 3.32 -13.36 18.19
CA ASN A 34 4.11 -14.43 18.76
C ASN A 34 4.59 -15.50 17.77
N ASN A 35 3.96 -15.60 16.60
CA ASN A 35 4.40 -16.55 15.59
C ASN A 35 5.20 -15.83 14.52
N ILE A 36 6.51 -15.97 14.56
CA ILE A 36 7.42 -15.23 13.68
C ILE A 36 7.19 -15.55 12.21
N ASP A 37 6.80 -16.77 11.87
CA ASP A 37 6.57 -17.15 10.47
C ASP A 37 5.30 -16.49 9.93
N ILE A 38 4.21 -16.52 10.70
CA ILE A 38 2.95 -15.89 10.31
C ILE A 38 3.12 -14.38 10.26
N ARG A 39 3.76 -13.81 11.29
CA ARG A 39 4.01 -12.37 11.35
C ARG A 39 4.84 -11.90 10.18
N GLY A 40 5.94 -12.59 9.90
CA GLY A 40 6.84 -12.22 8.81
C GLY A 40 6.15 -12.26 7.46
N ALA A 41 5.32 -13.28 7.21
CA ALA A 41 4.56 -13.39 5.97
C ALA A 41 3.53 -12.27 5.84
N ALA A 42 2.76 -12.00 6.90
CA ALA A 42 1.76 -10.94 6.89
C ALA A 42 2.41 -9.56 6.64
N GLU A 43 3.52 -9.28 7.32
CA GLU A 43 4.26 -8.03 7.15
C GLU A 43 4.78 -7.89 5.71
N ARG A 44 5.29 -8.98 5.14
CA ARG A 44 5.78 -8.96 3.76
C ARG A 44 4.66 -8.62 2.77
N TYR A 45 3.48 -9.23 2.91
CA TYR A 45 2.36 -8.94 2.02
C TYR A 45 1.80 -7.54 2.21
N LEU A 46 1.78 -7.04 3.46
CA LEU A 46 1.40 -5.65 3.72
C LEU A 46 2.38 -4.67 3.06
N TYR A 47 3.68 -4.97 3.14
CA TYR A 47 4.69 -4.17 2.46
C TYR A 47 4.46 -4.19 0.95
N LEU A 48 4.24 -5.37 0.36
CA LEU A 48 4.07 -5.51 -1.08
C LEU A 48 2.82 -4.79 -1.59
N VAL A 49 1.69 -4.87 -0.86
CA VAL A 49 0.47 -4.17 -1.27
C VAL A 49 0.64 -2.66 -1.15
N SER A 50 1.34 -2.19 -0.11
CA SER A 50 1.61 -0.77 0.08
C SER A 50 2.50 -0.23 -1.04
N GLN A 51 3.55 -0.96 -1.40
CA GLN A 51 4.42 -0.58 -2.50
C GLN A 51 3.67 -0.57 -3.83
N ALA A 52 2.84 -1.57 -4.08
CA ALA A 52 2.04 -1.63 -5.30
C ALA A 52 1.06 -0.45 -5.40
N ALA A 53 0.47 -0.03 -4.27
CA ALA A 53 -0.42 1.13 -4.24
C ALA A 53 0.32 2.43 -4.57
N ILE A 54 1.53 2.59 -4.05
CA ILE A 54 2.39 3.74 -4.37
C ILE A 54 2.73 3.74 -5.85
N ASP A 55 3.15 2.61 -6.39
CA ASP A 55 3.50 2.47 -7.81
C ASP A 55 2.29 2.75 -8.70
N LEU A 56 1.10 2.31 -8.28
CA LEU A 56 -0.13 2.59 -9.01
C LEU A 56 -0.40 4.10 -9.08
N ALA A 57 -0.27 4.79 -7.93
CA ALA A 57 -0.48 6.24 -7.88
C ALA A 57 0.47 6.96 -8.82
N GLU A 58 1.74 6.60 -8.80
CA GLU A 58 2.75 7.20 -9.67
C GLU A 58 2.45 6.92 -11.16
N ALA A 59 2.02 5.71 -11.48
CA ALA A 59 1.69 5.33 -12.85
C ALA A 59 0.47 6.10 -13.36
N VAL A 60 -0.56 6.32 -12.53
CA VAL A 60 -1.74 7.09 -12.91
C VAL A 60 -1.37 8.55 -13.17
N ILE A 61 -0.55 9.13 -12.30
CA ILE A 61 -0.08 10.51 -12.44
C ILE A 61 0.68 10.67 -13.78
N ALA A 62 1.57 9.74 -14.10
CA ALA A 62 2.31 9.77 -15.35
C ALA A 62 1.40 9.61 -16.57
N TYR A 63 0.43 8.67 -16.49
CA TYR A 63 -0.49 8.40 -17.58
C TYR A 63 -1.40 9.60 -17.89
N LYS A 64 -1.91 10.25 -16.83
CA LYS A 64 -2.79 11.42 -16.96
C LYS A 64 -2.02 12.72 -17.14
N LYS A 65 -0.70 12.68 -17.05
CA LYS A 65 0.18 13.87 -17.17
C LYS A 65 -0.11 14.93 -16.12
N PHE A 66 -0.46 14.51 -14.91
CA PHE A 66 -0.62 15.43 -13.79
C PHE A 66 0.74 15.99 -13.37
N ARG A 67 0.73 17.03 -12.54
CA ARG A 67 1.98 17.61 -12.03
C ARG A 67 2.82 16.57 -11.31
N LYS A 68 4.15 16.74 -11.38
CA LYS A 68 5.06 15.79 -10.74
C LYS A 68 5.07 16.00 -9.22
N PRO A 69 4.83 14.94 -8.44
CA PRO A 69 4.85 15.06 -6.98
C PRO A 69 6.27 15.18 -6.44
N GLY A 70 6.42 15.92 -5.32
CA GLY A 70 7.69 16.04 -4.62
C GLY A 70 7.92 14.93 -3.61
N THR A 71 6.84 14.30 -3.12
CA THR A 71 6.90 13.19 -2.15
C THR A 71 5.89 12.12 -2.53
N LEU A 72 6.03 10.94 -1.92
CA LEU A 72 5.09 9.84 -2.14
C LEU A 72 3.68 10.19 -1.64
N ALA A 73 3.58 10.84 -0.48
CA ALA A 73 2.30 11.28 0.05
C ALA A 73 1.63 12.30 -0.88
N GLU A 74 2.41 13.18 -1.48
CA GLU A 74 1.90 14.16 -2.44
C GLU A 74 1.29 13.51 -3.67
N SER A 75 1.77 12.32 -4.08
CA SER A 75 1.18 11.57 -5.18
C SER A 75 -0.31 11.30 -4.93
N PHE A 76 -0.67 10.93 -3.70
CA PHE A 76 -2.06 10.67 -3.33
C PHE A 76 -2.88 11.96 -3.24
N ASP A 77 -2.26 13.05 -2.79
CA ASP A 77 -2.91 14.36 -2.76
C ASP A 77 -3.26 14.84 -4.17
N ILE A 78 -2.38 14.61 -5.14
CA ILE A 78 -2.65 14.95 -6.54
C ILE A 78 -3.86 14.16 -7.06
N LEU A 79 -3.93 12.86 -6.77
CA LEU A 79 -5.06 12.04 -7.17
C LEU A 79 -6.36 12.54 -6.55
N LYS A 80 -6.32 13.05 -5.31
CA LYS A 80 -7.45 13.65 -4.63
C LYS A 80 -7.87 14.95 -5.32
N GLU A 81 -6.90 15.86 -5.58
CA GLU A 81 -7.16 17.13 -6.26
C GLU A 81 -7.82 16.93 -7.61
N GLU A 82 -7.39 15.92 -8.35
CA GLU A 82 -7.92 15.57 -9.67
C GLU A 82 -9.18 14.70 -9.60
N LYS A 83 -9.70 14.48 -8.40
CA LYS A 83 -10.92 13.70 -8.14
C LYS A 83 -10.86 12.25 -8.62
N ILE A 84 -9.65 11.68 -8.68
CA ILE A 84 -9.47 10.27 -9.01
C ILE A 84 -9.83 9.40 -7.80
N ILE A 85 -9.49 9.86 -6.60
CA ILE A 85 -9.80 9.15 -5.35
C ILE A 85 -10.38 10.11 -4.32
N SER A 86 -11.13 9.56 -3.36
CA SER A 86 -11.75 10.34 -2.29
C SER A 86 -10.74 10.73 -1.22
N GLU A 87 -11.08 11.73 -0.43
CA GLU A 87 -10.26 12.17 0.70
C GLU A 87 -10.04 11.05 1.72
N ASP A 88 -11.07 10.26 2.01
CA ASP A 88 -10.98 9.12 2.92
C ASP A 88 -9.97 8.09 2.42
N LEU A 89 -9.98 7.80 1.12
CA LEU A 89 -9.04 6.87 0.52
C LEU A 89 -7.61 7.43 0.54
N VAL A 90 -7.44 8.74 0.35
CA VAL A 90 -6.13 9.40 0.45
C VAL A 90 -5.53 9.19 1.83
N GLU A 91 -6.31 9.39 2.89
CA GLU A 91 -5.83 9.19 4.26
C GLU A 91 -5.36 7.76 4.50
N LYS A 92 -6.11 6.78 3.98
CA LYS A 92 -5.73 5.37 4.08
C LYS A 92 -4.43 5.09 3.32
N MET A 93 -4.25 5.65 2.14
CA MET A 93 -3.05 5.47 1.34
C MET A 93 -1.83 6.13 1.96
N ILE A 94 -2.00 7.31 2.57
CA ILE A 94 -0.92 7.96 3.33
C ILE A 94 -0.51 7.07 4.51
N GLY A 95 -1.47 6.46 5.18
CA GLY A 95 -1.20 5.47 6.23
C GLY A 95 -0.39 4.28 5.72
N MET A 96 -0.68 3.80 4.50
CA MET A 96 0.06 2.72 3.87
C MET A 96 1.51 3.11 3.60
N VAL A 97 1.76 4.35 3.17
CA VAL A 97 3.14 4.85 3.00
C VAL A 97 3.88 4.84 4.33
N GLY A 98 3.24 5.32 5.39
CA GLY A 98 3.82 5.30 6.73
C GLY A 98 4.13 3.88 7.19
N PHE A 99 3.22 2.94 6.98
CA PHE A 99 3.42 1.54 7.29
C PHE A 99 4.61 0.95 6.53
N ARG A 100 4.69 1.21 5.22
CA ARG A 100 5.81 0.74 4.40
C ARG A 100 7.15 1.24 4.94
N ASN A 101 7.20 2.51 5.34
CA ASN A 101 8.43 3.09 5.87
C ASN A 101 8.83 2.45 7.21
N VAL A 102 7.86 2.15 8.08
CA VAL A 102 8.13 1.46 9.34
C VAL A 102 8.68 0.06 9.06
N VAL A 103 8.07 -0.69 8.16
CA VAL A 103 8.53 -2.04 7.81
C VAL A 103 9.94 -2.01 7.22
N ALA A 104 10.24 -1.01 6.40
CA ALA A 104 11.54 -0.90 5.75
C ALA A 104 12.66 -0.53 6.73
N HIS A 105 12.37 0.24 7.76
CA HIS A 105 13.38 0.82 8.65
C HIS A 105 13.37 0.28 10.08
N ASP A 106 12.22 -0.12 10.60
CA ASP A 106 12.11 -0.57 11.99
C ASP A 106 10.83 -1.38 12.20
N TYR A 107 10.76 -2.55 11.56
CA TYR A 107 9.53 -3.33 11.60
C TYR A 107 9.26 -3.98 12.98
N GLU A 108 10.20 -3.96 13.91
CA GLU A 108 9.96 -4.43 15.27
C GLU A 108 8.94 -3.58 16.01
N LYS A 109 8.74 -2.36 15.56
CA LYS A 109 7.79 -1.41 16.15
C LYS A 109 6.44 -1.36 15.45
N ILE A 110 6.15 -2.32 14.57
CA ILE A 110 4.87 -2.34 13.87
C ILE A 110 3.73 -2.47 14.87
N ASN A 111 2.75 -1.57 14.76
CA ASN A 111 1.56 -1.60 15.58
C ASN A 111 0.45 -2.36 14.84
N TYR A 112 0.17 -3.58 15.29
CA TYR A 112 -0.83 -4.43 14.65
C TYR A 112 -2.26 -3.93 14.82
N ASP A 113 -2.51 -2.98 15.70
CA ASP A 113 -3.82 -2.35 15.81
C ASP A 113 -4.15 -1.52 14.57
N LEU A 114 -3.12 -1.10 13.83
CA LEU A 114 -3.27 -0.32 12.60
C LEU A 114 -3.40 -1.19 11.35
N VAL A 115 -3.19 -2.48 11.48
CA VAL A 115 -3.27 -3.46 10.39
C VAL A 115 -4.70 -4.10 10.25
#